data_9b8721ce2ed57a7d3baca397dea4b3a2
#
_entry.id   9b8721ce2ed57a7d3baca397dea4b3a2
#
_cell.length_a   1.000
_cell.length_b   1.000
_cell.length_c   1.000
_cell.angle_alpha   90.00
_cell.angle_beta   90.00
_cell.angle_gamma   90.00
#
_symmetry.space_group_name_H-M   'P 1'
#
loop_
_entity.id
_entity.type
_entity.pdbx_description
1 polymer ?
#
loop_
_entity_poly.entity_id
_entity_poly.type
_entity_poly.pdbx_seq_one_letter_code
_entity_poly.pdbx_strand_id
1 'polypeptide(L)'
;KLTSIIKIIPLVDKQKKLIDIASNFRFSLLPLYEPYLKGNEQKYVNDAINSGWISSKGKYVEKFENIFCKSIGAKNAMTVSSGTSAIQLALLTLGIGSGDEVIVPNFTFAAVYNAVIFSGAKPIMVDINKKTLCIDEQLIEKKITKKTKAIIPVHLYGCSSNMDKVLKIAKKNKILVIEDCAEALGTYYKKKHVGLFGDAATFSFYGNKTISTGEGGMVIFKSKKNSLKGDIIKNHGMSKKIPYWHEQFGLNFRMTNLQASIGLAQMEKFQKILKKKKMISDYYNKELSKITSIDLVKSPKETINSHWLYIIILNKKSKISRDKLIKKFMYEGIEVKRVFFGADEIKIYKQYLKKNDYFPNTRLISRNGICLPSFTGLNKESLKKIISVIRKETV
;
A
#
# COMPACT_ATOMS: atom_id res chain seq x y z
N LYS A 1 0.02 -17.42 26.05
CA LYS A 1 1.27 -16.88 26.68
C LYS A 1 2.38 -16.61 25.66
N LEU A 2 2.20 -16.99 24.37
CA LEU A 2 3.11 -16.60 23.30
C LEU A 2 2.87 -15.13 22.97
N THR A 3 3.94 -14.33 22.97
CA THR A 3 3.93 -12.89 22.71
C THR A 3 4.90 -12.58 21.57
N SER A 4 4.99 -11.32 21.17
CA SER A 4 6.01 -10.88 20.21
C SER A 4 7.45 -11.09 20.72
N ILE A 5 7.63 -11.21 22.02
CA ILE A 5 8.93 -11.43 22.68
C ILE A 5 9.19 -12.93 22.89
N ILE A 6 8.17 -13.68 23.36
CA ILE A 6 8.29 -15.13 23.60
C ILE A 6 7.75 -15.87 22.37
N LYS A 7 8.66 -16.34 21.52
CA LYS A 7 8.33 -17.05 20.28
C LYS A 7 8.18 -18.57 20.46
N ILE A 8 8.73 -19.11 21.53
CA ILE A 8 8.80 -20.54 21.81
C ILE A 8 8.56 -20.76 23.30
N ILE A 9 7.68 -21.70 23.66
CA ILE A 9 7.47 -22.16 25.03
C ILE A 9 7.72 -23.69 25.04
N PRO A 10 8.68 -24.21 25.81
CA PRO A 10 8.86 -25.62 25.97
C PRO A 10 7.65 -26.24 26.73
N LEU A 11 7.15 -27.33 26.23
CA LEU A 11 6.14 -28.13 26.88
C LEU A 11 6.84 -29.34 27.56
N VAL A 12 6.71 -29.43 28.84
CA VAL A 12 7.35 -30.47 29.64
C VAL A 12 6.33 -31.35 30.35
N ASP A 13 6.65 -32.63 30.60
CA ASP A 13 5.86 -33.53 31.42
C ASP A 13 5.96 -33.20 32.92
N LYS A 14 5.32 -34.04 33.76
CA LYS A 14 5.36 -33.87 35.20
C LYS A 14 6.75 -34.03 35.81
N GLN A 15 7.67 -34.72 35.11
CA GLN A 15 9.06 -34.91 35.46
C GLN A 15 9.98 -33.79 34.88
N LYS A 16 9.41 -32.73 34.31
CA LYS A 16 10.10 -31.62 33.65
C LYS A 16 10.89 -31.99 32.39
N LYS A 17 10.68 -33.17 31.84
CA LYS A 17 11.27 -33.59 30.56
C LYS A 17 10.54 -32.94 29.41
N LEU A 18 11.30 -32.41 28.42
CA LEU A 18 10.75 -31.80 27.21
C LEU A 18 9.97 -32.83 26.38
N ILE A 19 8.68 -32.63 26.20
CA ILE A 19 7.80 -33.48 25.38
C ILE A 19 7.46 -32.79 24.06
N ASP A 20 7.44 -31.46 24.03
CA ASP A 20 7.10 -30.69 22.82
C ASP A 20 7.47 -29.21 22.95
N ILE A 21 7.28 -28.47 21.89
CA ILE A 21 7.54 -27.02 21.83
C ILE A 21 6.28 -26.32 21.31
N ALA A 22 5.70 -25.43 22.12
CA ALA A 22 4.71 -24.49 21.65
C ALA A 22 5.39 -23.29 20.99
N SER A 23 5.21 -23.12 19.71
CA SER A 23 5.73 -21.99 18.96
C SER A 23 4.61 -21.29 18.17
N ASN A 24 4.84 -20.03 17.78
CA ASN A 24 3.90 -19.31 16.92
C ASN A 24 3.66 -20.02 15.57
N PHE A 25 4.59 -20.88 15.13
CA PHE A 25 4.46 -21.67 13.91
C PHE A 25 3.60 -22.94 14.09
N ARG A 26 3.44 -23.44 15.31
CA ARG A 26 2.63 -24.64 15.62
C ARG A 26 1.18 -24.35 15.97
N PHE A 27 0.91 -23.22 16.58
CA PHE A 27 -0.46 -22.72 16.67
C PHE A 27 -0.74 -22.03 15.34
N SER A 28 -1.56 -22.65 14.50
CA SER A 28 -1.99 -22.08 13.21
C SER A 28 -2.73 -20.75 13.46
N LEU A 29 -1.96 -19.68 13.66
CA LEU A 29 -2.49 -18.34 13.71
C LEU A 29 -3.06 -18.05 12.33
N LEU A 30 -4.33 -17.70 12.23
CA LEU A 30 -4.91 -17.22 10.99
C LEU A 30 -4.28 -15.86 10.67
N PRO A 31 -3.37 -15.76 9.68
CA PRO A 31 -2.60 -14.53 9.46
C PRO A 31 -3.47 -13.43 8.87
N LEU A 32 -3.09 -12.18 9.12
CA LEU A 32 -3.70 -11.03 8.46
C LEU A 32 -3.49 -11.07 6.94
N TYR A 33 -2.31 -11.50 6.52
CA TYR A 33 -1.91 -11.59 5.14
C TYR A 33 -0.94 -12.75 4.91
N GLU A 34 -1.08 -13.40 3.75
CA GLU A 34 -0.17 -14.43 3.25
C GLU A 34 0.02 -14.24 1.74
N PRO A 35 1.27 -14.18 1.24
CA PRO A 35 1.52 -14.08 -0.19
C PRO A 35 1.15 -15.38 -0.90
N TYR A 36 0.54 -15.26 -2.08
CA TYR A 36 0.13 -16.41 -2.87
C TYR A 36 1.25 -16.88 -3.82
N LEU A 37 2.18 -17.69 -3.32
CA LEU A 37 3.37 -18.18 -4.03
C LEU A 37 3.15 -19.56 -4.68
N LYS A 38 1.98 -19.79 -5.32
CA LYS A 38 1.61 -21.06 -5.94
C LYS A 38 1.58 -20.96 -7.47
N GLY A 39 2.67 -20.52 -8.07
CA GLY A 39 2.85 -20.37 -9.52
C GLY A 39 4.29 -20.64 -9.95
N ASN A 40 4.76 -19.86 -10.92
CA ASN A 40 6.09 -20.00 -11.50
C ASN A 40 7.21 -19.33 -10.69
N GLU A 41 6.96 -18.87 -9.46
CA GLU A 41 7.93 -18.10 -8.67
C GLU A 41 9.26 -18.86 -8.52
N GLN A 42 9.20 -20.10 -8.03
CA GLN A 42 10.39 -20.93 -7.83
C GLN A 42 11.10 -21.21 -9.15
N LYS A 43 10.35 -21.53 -10.22
CA LYS A 43 10.90 -21.77 -11.55
C LYS A 43 11.69 -20.58 -12.08
N TYR A 44 11.13 -19.37 -11.99
CA TYR A 44 11.76 -18.16 -12.52
C TYR A 44 12.93 -17.66 -11.66
N VAL A 45 12.86 -17.82 -10.34
CA VAL A 45 13.99 -17.54 -9.43
C VAL A 45 15.16 -18.48 -9.72
N ASN A 46 14.91 -19.79 -9.85
CA ASN A 46 15.95 -20.75 -10.17
C ASN A 46 16.59 -20.47 -11.54
N ASP A 47 15.77 -20.12 -12.55
CA ASP A 47 16.30 -19.74 -13.87
C ASP A 47 17.16 -18.46 -13.80
N ALA A 48 16.77 -17.47 -13.00
CA ALA A 48 17.58 -16.26 -12.79
C ALA A 48 18.92 -16.60 -12.12
N ILE A 49 18.92 -17.46 -11.10
CA ILE A 49 20.13 -17.92 -10.41
C ILE A 49 21.03 -18.70 -11.38
N ASN A 50 20.51 -19.68 -12.10
CA ASN A 50 21.25 -20.52 -13.02
C ASN A 50 21.87 -19.71 -14.18
N SER A 51 21.22 -18.62 -14.58
CA SER A 51 21.73 -17.73 -15.62
C SER A 51 22.86 -16.80 -15.14
N GLY A 52 23.11 -16.69 -13.83
CA GLY A 52 24.03 -15.72 -13.23
C GLY A 52 23.53 -14.28 -13.23
N TRP A 53 22.40 -13.97 -13.89
CA TRP A 53 21.81 -12.63 -13.95
C TRP A 53 20.91 -12.37 -12.73
N ILE A 54 21.51 -12.06 -11.58
CA ILE A 54 20.79 -11.87 -10.31
C ILE A 54 20.57 -10.39 -9.94
N SER A 55 21.36 -9.47 -10.52
CA SER A 55 21.31 -8.03 -10.22
C SER A 55 20.22 -7.30 -11.03
N SER A 56 20.40 -6.01 -11.26
CA SER A 56 19.39 -5.15 -11.93
C SER A 56 19.34 -5.29 -13.47
N LYS A 57 20.17 -6.13 -14.05
CA LYS A 57 20.12 -6.50 -15.46
C LYS A 57 19.66 -7.95 -15.60
N GLY A 58 18.80 -8.21 -16.58
CA GLY A 58 18.31 -9.56 -16.85
C GLY A 58 16.90 -9.55 -17.46
N LYS A 59 16.53 -10.66 -18.08
CA LYS A 59 15.29 -10.79 -18.87
C LYS A 59 14.00 -10.61 -18.07
N TYR A 60 14.03 -10.84 -16.74
CA TYR A 60 12.84 -10.78 -15.92
C TYR A 60 12.41 -9.33 -15.60
N VAL A 61 13.35 -8.39 -15.53
CA VAL A 61 13.04 -6.98 -15.32
C VAL A 61 12.14 -6.46 -16.44
N GLU A 62 12.56 -6.63 -17.70
CA GLU A 62 11.79 -6.19 -18.86
C GLU A 62 10.45 -6.94 -18.99
N LYS A 63 10.46 -8.28 -18.80
CA LYS A 63 9.23 -9.09 -18.85
C LYS A 63 8.21 -8.66 -17.81
N PHE A 64 8.66 -8.35 -16.59
CA PHE A 64 7.77 -7.88 -15.53
C PHE A 64 7.20 -6.50 -15.84
N GLU A 65 8.02 -5.54 -16.31
CA GLU A 65 7.55 -4.22 -16.73
C GLU A 65 6.51 -4.34 -17.86
N ASN A 66 6.74 -5.19 -18.84
CA ASN A 66 5.85 -5.41 -19.98
C ASN A 66 4.51 -6.05 -19.60
N ILE A 67 4.51 -7.11 -18.76
CA ILE A 67 3.25 -7.72 -18.30
C ILE A 67 2.47 -6.80 -17.38
N PHE A 68 3.17 -6.00 -16.55
CA PHE A 68 2.55 -4.99 -15.71
C PHE A 68 1.85 -3.93 -16.57
N CYS A 69 2.53 -3.36 -17.55
CA CYS A 69 1.95 -2.40 -18.50
C CYS A 69 0.70 -2.94 -19.17
N LYS A 70 0.76 -4.16 -19.72
CA LYS A 70 -0.38 -4.84 -20.38
C LYS A 70 -1.56 -5.02 -19.42
N SER A 71 -1.29 -5.40 -18.17
CA SER A 71 -2.32 -5.74 -17.20
C SER A 71 -3.14 -4.54 -16.71
N ILE A 72 -2.55 -3.34 -16.68
CA ILE A 72 -3.23 -2.13 -16.20
C ILE A 72 -3.50 -1.10 -17.30
N GLY A 73 -3.02 -1.34 -18.53
CA GLY A 73 -3.19 -0.42 -19.65
C GLY A 73 -2.21 0.76 -19.64
N ALA A 74 -1.02 0.62 -19.01
CA ALA A 74 0.02 1.63 -19.02
C ALA A 74 0.86 1.56 -20.30
N LYS A 75 1.37 2.71 -20.77
CA LYS A 75 2.26 2.79 -21.94
C LYS A 75 3.72 2.45 -21.59
N ASN A 76 4.13 2.75 -20.38
CA ASN A 76 5.47 2.48 -19.86
C ASN A 76 5.38 2.31 -18.34
N ALA A 77 6.30 1.56 -17.80
CA ALA A 77 6.51 1.42 -16.36
C ALA A 77 7.99 1.11 -16.12
N MET A 78 8.51 1.49 -14.98
CA MET A 78 9.87 1.15 -14.57
C MET A 78 9.85 0.55 -13.18
N THR A 79 10.50 -0.61 -13.04
CA THR A 79 10.75 -1.23 -11.75
C THR A 79 11.72 -0.42 -10.90
N VAL A 80 11.44 -0.39 -9.59
CA VAL A 80 12.30 0.24 -8.58
C VAL A 80 12.40 -0.65 -7.34
N SER A 81 13.35 -0.33 -6.45
CA SER A 81 13.68 -1.14 -5.28
C SER A 81 12.59 -1.20 -4.21
N SER A 82 11.67 -0.24 -4.16
CA SER A 82 10.54 -0.19 -3.21
C SER A 82 9.47 0.82 -3.63
N GLY A 83 8.28 0.74 -3.00
CA GLY A 83 7.26 1.78 -3.18
C GLY A 83 7.71 3.16 -2.71
N THR A 84 8.52 3.24 -1.65
CA THR A 84 9.08 4.52 -1.16
C THR A 84 10.02 5.14 -2.19
N SER A 85 10.93 4.35 -2.76
CA SER A 85 11.82 4.82 -3.83
C SER A 85 11.05 5.20 -5.10
N ALA A 86 9.89 4.57 -5.38
CA ALA A 86 9.00 4.97 -6.46
C ALA A 86 8.46 6.40 -6.27
N ILE A 87 7.97 6.73 -5.06
CA ILE A 87 7.45 8.08 -4.75
C ILE A 87 8.59 9.11 -4.84
N GLN A 88 9.73 8.80 -4.25
CA GLN A 88 10.89 9.70 -4.28
C GLN A 88 11.40 9.93 -5.70
N LEU A 89 11.47 8.88 -6.52
CA LEU A 89 11.84 8.99 -7.93
C LEU A 89 10.84 9.84 -8.72
N ALA A 90 9.54 9.70 -8.45
CA ALA A 90 8.51 10.52 -9.09
C ALA A 90 8.69 12.00 -8.76
N LEU A 91 8.91 12.35 -7.48
CA LEU A 91 9.16 13.73 -7.03
C LEU A 91 10.40 14.32 -7.68
N LEU A 92 11.55 13.65 -7.62
CA LEU A 92 12.81 14.09 -8.21
C LEU A 92 12.71 14.25 -9.73
N THR A 93 12.06 13.32 -10.41
CA THR A 93 11.86 13.38 -11.87
C THR A 93 11.02 14.56 -12.29
N LEU A 94 9.98 14.87 -11.52
CA LEU A 94 9.08 16.01 -11.76
C LEU A 94 9.66 17.34 -11.29
N GLY A 95 10.87 17.35 -10.72
CA GLY A 95 11.57 18.56 -10.28
C GLY A 95 11.01 19.15 -8.98
N ILE A 96 10.42 18.31 -8.13
CA ILE A 96 9.86 18.72 -6.83
C ILE A 96 10.94 18.55 -5.76
N GLY A 97 11.23 19.62 -5.01
CA GLY A 97 12.31 19.63 -4.04
C GLY A 97 12.26 20.79 -3.06
N SER A 98 13.44 21.32 -2.70
CA SER A 98 13.58 22.37 -1.69
C SER A 98 12.74 23.63 -2.06
N GLY A 99 12.01 24.12 -1.06
CA GLY A 99 11.12 25.28 -1.21
C GLY A 99 9.72 24.95 -1.71
N ASP A 100 9.47 23.73 -2.20
CA ASP A 100 8.17 23.29 -2.69
C ASP A 100 7.29 22.70 -1.58
N GLU A 101 5.99 22.77 -1.78
CA GLU A 101 4.99 22.12 -0.92
C GLU A 101 4.26 21.01 -1.71
N VAL A 102 4.04 19.88 -1.04
CA VAL A 102 3.31 18.74 -1.60
C VAL A 102 2.13 18.41 -0.70
N ILE A 103 0.92 18.48 -1.25
CA ILE A 103 -0.30 18.13 -0.53
C ILE A 103 -0.43 16.60 -0.45
N VAL A 104 -0.63 16.08 0.76
CA VAL A 104 -0.73 14.66 1.08
C VAL A 104 -1.88 14.41 2.06
N PRO A 105 -2.52 13.22 2.08
CA PRO A 105 -3.49 12.89 3.12
C PRO A 105 -2.80 12.79 4.49
N ASN A 106 -3.46 13.25 5.55
CA ASN A 106 -2.97 13.10 6.93
C ASN A 106 -3.02 11.65 7.45
N PHE A 107 -3.67 10.76 6.71
CA PHE A 107 -3.81 9.36 7.04
C PHE A 107 -3.32 8.50 5.88
N THR A 108 -2.08 8.03 5.99
CA THR A 108 -1.45 7.10 5.05
C THR A 108 -0.21 6.46 5.68
N PHE A 109 0.44 5.56 4.96
CA PHE A 109 1.72 5.00 5.40
C PHE A 109 2.83 6.05 5.33
N ALA A 110 3.79 5.99 6.27
CA ALA A 110 4.88 6.94 6.45
C ALA A 110 5.74 7.19 5.19
N ALA A 111 5.77 6.24 4.24
CA ALA A 111 6.54 6.35 3.00
C ALA A 111 6.22 7.62 2.20
N VAL A 112 4.94 8.06 2.20
CA VAL A 112 4.51 9.27 1.48
C VAL A 112 5.17 10.51 2.07
N TYR A 113 5.08 10.68 3.39
CA TYR A 113 5.67 11.84 4.08
C TYR A 113 7.19 11.84 3.95
N ASN A 114 7.81 10.67 4.19
CA ASN A 114 9.26 10.52 4.13
C ASN A 114 9.80 10.82 2.73
N ALA A 115 9.17 10.32 1.68
CA ALA A 115 9.60 10.59 0.30
C ALA A 115 9.53 12.09 -0.04
N VAL A 116 8.47 12.79 0.40
CA VAL A 116 8.35 14.25 0.24
C VAL A 116 9.45 14.97 1.01
N ILE A 117 9.68 14.61 2.28
CA ILE A 117 10.71 15.23 3.13
C ILE A 117 12.12 14.99 2.56
N PHE A 118 12.43 13.75 2.18
CA PHE A 118 13.74 13.42 1.61
C PHE A 118 13.96 13.94 0.19
N SER A 119 12.93 14.40 -0.51
CA SER A 119 13.09 15.18 -1.74
C SER A 119 13.44 16.67 -1.47
N GLY A 120 13.40 17.10 -0.20
CA GLY A 120 13.60 18.48 0.22
C GLY A 120 12.30 19.30 0.26
N ALA A 121 11.17 18.74 -0.17
CA ALA A 121 9.88 19.43 -0.15
C ALA A 121 9.18 19.32 1.21
N LYS A 122 8.19 20.19 1.43
CA LYS A 122 7.39 20.20 2.66
C LYS A 122 6.05 19.48 2.43
N PRO A 123 5.73 18.43 3.21
CA PRO A 123 4.40 17.82 3.16
C PRO A 123 3.35 18.76 3.80
N ILE A 124 2.23 18.96 3.12
CA ILE A 124 1.07 19.70 3.62
C ILE A 124 -0.08 18.72 3.79
N MET A 125 -0.40 18.43 5.04
CA MET A 125 -1.40 17.42 5.40
C MET A 125 -2.83 17.94 5.21
N VAL A 126 -3.68 17.08 4.64
CA VAL A 126 -5.12 17.29 4.44
C VAL A 126 -5.87 16.12 5.08
N ASP A 127 -6.99 16.38 5.74
CA ASP A 127 -7.82 15.32 6.33
C ASP A 127 -8.41 14.41 5.26
N ILE A 128 -8.91 13.27 5.67
CA ILE A 128 -9.48 12.25 4.81
C ILE A 128 -11.00 12.28 4.82
N ASN A 129 -11.60 11.76 3.78
CA ASN A 129 -13.02 11.46 3.75
C ASN A 129 -13.27 10.18 4.57
N LYS A 130 -14.10 10.26 5.61
CA LYS A 130 -14.37 9.14 6.53
C LYS A 130 -15.01 7.91 5.90
N LYS A 131 -15.60 8.03 4.71
CA LYS A 131 -16.25 6.91 4.01
C LYS A 131 -15.26 6.15 3.13
N THR A 132 -14.36 6.88 2.45
CA THR A 132 -13.41 6.30 1.49
C THR A 132 -12.03 6.09 2.07
N LEU A 133 -11.68 6.74 3.18
CA LEU A 133 -10.38 6.84 3.83
C LEU A 133 -9.30 7.52 2.94
N CYS A 134 -9.64 7.95 1.75
CA CYS A 134 -8.76 8.71 0.86
C CYS A 134 -8.81 10.21 1.20
N ILE A 135 -7.87 11.00 0.65
CA ILE A 135 -7.82 12.45 0.84
C ILE A 135 -9.19 13.10 0.59
N ASP A 136 -9.60 14.02 1.47
CA ASP A 136 -10.83 14.78 1.27
C ASP A 136 -10.57 15.92 0.28
N GLU A 137 -11.04 15.74 -0.93
CA GLU A 137 -10.84 16.68 -2.02
C GLU A 137 -11.45 18.06 -1.77
N GLN A 138 -12.45 18.17 -0.88
CA GLN A 138 -13.07 19.47 -0.53
C GLN A 138 -12.14 20.35 0.32
N LEU A 139 -11.15 19.75 0.95
CA LEU A 139 -10.20 20.45 1.82
C LEU A 139 -8.91 20.83 1.12
N ILE A 140 -8.65 20.29 -0.10
CA ILE A 140 -7.39 20.51 -0.83
C ILE A 140 -7.18 21.98 -1.17
N GLU A 141 -8.19 22.65 -1.77
CA GLU A 141 -8.04 24.04 -2.25
C GLU A 141 -7.65 25.01 -1.13
N LYS A 142 -8.13 24.78 0.10
CA LYS A 142 -7.82 25.60 1.28
C LYS A 142 -6.36 25.53 1.72
N LYS A 143 -5.62 24.52 1.26
CA LYS A 143 -4.23 24.26 1.62
C LYS A 143 -3.24 24.66 0.51
N ILE A 144 -3.74 25.02 -0.66
CA ILE A 144 -2.90 25.44 -1.80
C ILE A 144 -2.27 26.80 -1.51
N THR A 145 -0.96 26.91 -1.75
CA THR A 145 -0.17 28.14 -1.71
C THR A 145 0.60 28.34 -3.03
N LYS A 146 1.30 29.44 -3.18
CA LYS A 146 2.21 29.68 -4.33
C LYS A 146 3.37 28.66 -4.41
N LYS A 147 3.67 27.96 -3.29
CA LYS A 147 4.72 26.95 -3.20
C LYS A 147 4.20 25.53 -3.50
N THR A 148 2.89 25.34 -3.60
CA THR A 148 2.31 24.02 -3.86
C THR A 148 2.62 23.56 -5.28
N LYS A 149 3.36 22.47 -5.45
CA LYS A 149 3.78 21.89 -6.73
C LYS A 149 3.10 20.60 -7.08
N ALA A 150 2.73 19.80 -6.06
CA ALA A 150 2.06 18.52 -6.30
C ALA A 150 1.00 18.21 -5.26
N ILE A 151 0.10 17.29 -5.67
CA ILE A 151 -0.82 16.57 -4.80
C ILE A 151 -0.49 15.09 -4.95
N ILE A 152 -0.37 14.35 -3.82
CA ILE A 152 -0.25 12.91 -3.80
C ILE A 152 -1.55 12.32 -3.25
N PRO A 153 -2.57 12.04 -4.08
CA PRO A 153 -3.69 11.24 -3.67
C PRO A 153 -3.23 9.80 -3.44
N VAL A 154 -3.54 9.25 -2.26
CA VAL A 154 -3.29 7.85 -1.93
C VAL A 154 -4.57 7.07 -2.11
N HIS A 155 -4.51 5.99 -2.89
CA HIS A 155 -5.62 5.05 -3.08
C HIS A 155 -5.58 3.99 -1.98
N LEU A 156 -6.07 4.38 -0.79
CA LEU A 156 -5.84 3.67 0.46
C LEU A 156 -6.69 2.40 0.57
N TYR A 157 -6.09 1.30 1.03
CA TYR A 157 -6.73 -0.02 1.22
C TYR A 157 -7.47 -0.57 -0.01
N GLY A 158 -7.03 -0.17 -1.20
CA GLY A 158 -7.67 -0.54 -2.47
C GLY A 158 -8.81 0.38 -2.90
N CYS A 159 -9.17 1.38 -2.09
CA CYS A 159 -10.19 2.37 -2.42
C CYS A 159 -9.59 3.48 -3.31
N SER A 160 -10.33 3.98 -4.29
CA SER A 160 -9.89 5.10 -5.12
C SER A 160 -10.17 6.44 -4.45
N SER A 161 -9.24 7.39 -4.56
CA SER A 161 -9.54 8.82 -4.41
C SER A 161 -10.51 9.27 -5.51
N ASN A 162 -11.26 10.35 -5.28
CA ASN A 162 -12.11 10.96 -6.31
C ASN A 162 -11.24 11.71 -7.32
N MET A 163 -10.77 10.98 -8.33
CA MET A 163 -9.80 11.52 -9.29
C MET A 163 -10.34 12.66 -10.12
N ASP A 164 -11.62 12.72 -10.44
CA ASP A 164 -12.21 13.85 -11.19
C ASP A 164 -12.03 15.16 -10.43
N LYS A 165 -12.33 15.16 -9.13
CA LYS A 165 -12.19 16.36 -8.30
C LYS A 165 -10.72 16.73 -8.08
N VAL A 166 -9.88 15.74 -7.78
CA VAL A 166 -8.43 15.96 -7.61
C VAL A 166 -7.83 16.57 -8.87
N LEU A 167 -8.11 16.00 -10.06
CA LEU A 167 -7.60 16.49 -11.32
C LEU A 167 -8.15 17.88 -11.70
N LYS A 168 -9.44 18.14 -11.39
CA LYS A 168 -10.03 19.47 -11.60
C LYS A 168 -9.31 20.54 -10.79
N ILE A 169 -9.04 20.27 -9.50
CA ILE A 169 -8.31 21.16 -8.61
C ILE A 169 -6.87 21.36 -9.11
N ALA A 170 -6.18 20.27 -9.44
CA ALA A 170 -4.81 20.30 -9.92
C ALA A 170 -4.67 21.12 -11.21
N LYS A 171 -5.55 20.89 -12.19
CA LYS A 171 -5.58 21.64 -13.46
C LYS A 171 -5.83 23.13 -13.25
N LYS A 172 -6.81 23.51 -12.41
CA LYS A 172 -7.13 24.91 -12.10
C LYS A 172 -5.93 25.67 -11.52
N ASN A 173 -5.13 24.98 -10.69
CA ASN A 173 -4.01 25.58 -9.96
C ASN A 173 -2.63 25.28 -10.59
N LYS A 174 -2.59 24.59 -11.75
CA LYS A 174 -1.35 24.18 -12.43
C LYS A 174 -0.42 23.34 -11.54
N ILE A 175 -1.00 22.43 -10.76
CA ILE A 175 -0.32 21.55 -9.80
C ILE A 175 -0.23 20.14 -10.39
N LEU A 176 0.89 19.45 -10.19
CA LEU A 176 1.12 18.07 -10.61
C LEU A 176 0.37 17.07 -9.72
N VAL A 177 0.04 15.91 -10.28
CA VAL A 177 -0.60 14.81 -9.53
C VAL A 177 0.27 13.58 -9.61
N ILE A 178 0.65 13.04 -8.43
CA ILE A 178 1.38 11.77 -8.29
C ILE A 178 0.46 10.81 -7.56
N GLU A 179 -0.06 9.81 -8.26
CA GLU A 179 -0.94 8.82 -7.64
C GLU A 179 -0.12 7.79 -6.83
N ASP A 180 -0.39 7.68 -5.53
CA ASP A 180 0.14 6.55 -4.76
C ASP A 180 -0.84 5.37 -4.82
N CYS A 181 -0.47 4.37 -5.60
CA CYS A 181 -1.21 3.13 -5.82
C CYS A 181 -0.61 1.93 -5.07
N ALA A 182 0.26 2.16 -4.06
CA ALA A 182 0.93 1.09 -3.31
C ALA A 182 -0.05 0.07 -2.69
N GLU A 183 -1.30 0.44 -2.52
CA GLU A 183 -2.37 -0.38 -1.94
C GLU A 183 -3.53 -0.64 -2.91
N ALA A 184 -3.39 -0.20 -4.17
CA ALA A 184 -4.51 -0.14 -5.11
C ALA A 184 -4.23 -0.76 -6.48
N LEU A 185 -3.23 -1.63 -6.59
CA LEU A 185 -3.03 -2.39 -7.81
C LEU A 185 -4.26 -3.27 -8.10
N GLY A 186 -4.92 -3.02 -9.24
CA GLY A 186 -6.20 -3.63 -9.60
C GLY A 186 -7.44 -2.81 -9.24
N THR A 187 -7.26 -1.58 -8.73
CA THR A 187 -8.37 -0.65 -8.52
C THR A 187 -8.63 0.15 -9.80
N TYR A 188 -9.92 0.26 -10.15
CA TYR A 188 -10.38 1.03 -11.30
C TYR A 188 -11.33 2.13 -10.85
N TYR A 189 -11.17 3.31 -11.42
CA TYR A 189 -12.09 4.45 -11.31
C TYR A 189 -12.62 4.78 -12.69
N LYS A 190 -13.95 4.76 -12.89
CA LYS A 190 -14.58 4.97 -14.20
C LYS A 190 -13.95 4.12 -15.32
N LYS A 191 -13.84 2.81 -15.10
CA LYS A 191 -13.26 1.81 -16.03
C LYS A 191 -11.77 1.98 -16.35
N LYS A 192 -11.09 2.99 -15.80
CA LYS A 192 -9.66 3.22 -15.98
C LYS A 192 -8.90 2.86 -14.70
N HIS A 193 -7.78 2.14 -14.81
CA HIS A 193 -6.96 1.76 -13.65
C HIS A 193 -6.42 3.03 -12.96
N VAL A 194 -6.50 3.10 -11.61
CA VAL A 194 -5.82 4.15 -10.86
C VAL A 194 -4.30 4.05 -11.13
N GLY A 195 -3.62 5.19 -11.09
CA GLY A 195 -2.23 5.27 -11.54
C GLY A 195 -2.08 5.64 -13.02
N LEU A 196 -3.19 5.80 -13.76
CA LEU A 196 -3.18 6.27 -15.14
C LEU A 196 -3.77 7.68 -15.30
N PHE A 197 -4.15 8.35 -14.22
CA PHE A 197 -4.79 9.66 -14.24
C PHE A 197 -3.79 10.81 -14.08
N GLY A 198 -2.83 10.67 -13.15
CA GLY A 198 -1.85 11.68 -12.78
C GLY A 198 -0.71 11.87 -13.78
N ASP A 199 0.24 12.70 -13.41
CA ASP A 199 1.49 12.94 -14.13
C ASP A 199 2.51 11.83 -13.88
N ALA A 200 2.42 11.20 -12.69
CA ALA A 200 3.12 9.98 -12.33
C ALA A 200 2.26 9.11 -11.42
N ALA A 201 2.60 7.83 -11.32
CA ALA A 201 2.00 6.90 -10.37
C ALA A 201 3.04 5.93 -9.81
N THR A 202 2.84 5.50 -8.56
CA THR A 202 3.76 4.66 -7.81
C THR A 202 3.05 3.43 -7.26
N PHE A 203 3.75 2.31 -7.26
CA PHE A 203 3.24 1.03 -6.78
C PHE A 203 4.26 0.36 -5.87
N SER A 204 3.80 -0.50 -4.98
CA SER A 204 4.63 -1.28 -4.06
C SER A 204 4.37 -2.77 -4.24
N PHE A 205 5.44 -3.55 -4.16
CA PHE A 205 5.41 -5.00 -4.18
C PHE A 205 6.02 -5.59 -2.90
N TYR A 206 5.89 -4.85 -1.79
CA TYR A 206 6.27 -5.34 -0.46
C TYR A 206 5.51 -6.63 -0.10
N GLY A 207 6.05 -7.43 0.83
CA GLY A 207 5.57 -8.77 1.19
C GLY A 207 4.07 -8.93 1.39
N ASN A 208 3.36 -7.89 1.81
CA ASN A 208 1.91 -7.94 2.07
C ASN A 208 1.03 -7.23 1.02
N LYS A 209 1.59 -6.82 -0.11
CA LYS A 209 0.80 -6.13 -1.17
C LYS A 209 0.01 -7.13 -2.03
N THR A 210 -0.84 -6.63 -2.92
CA THR A 210 -1.72 -7.45 -3.78
C THR A 210 -0.93 -8.49 -4.57
N ILE A 211 0.23 -8.10 -5.09
CA ILE A 211 1.30 -9.00 -5.54
C ILE A 211 2.58 -8.63 -4.79
N SER A 212 3.52 -9.56 -4.64
CA SER A 212 4.75 -9.33 -3.90
C SER A 212 5.97 -9.81 -4.66
N THR A 213 7.06 -9.04 -4.51
CA THR A 213 8.42 -9.43 -4.90
C THR A 213 9.36 -9.56 -3.69
N GLY A 214 8.78 -9.64 -2.47
CA GLY A 214 9.46 -9.47 -1.19
C GLY A 214 9.62 -8.00 -0.87
N GLU A 215 10.51 -7.33 -1.55
CA GLU A 215 10.65 -5.88 -1.67
C GLU A 215 10.59 -5.47 -3.14
N GLY A 216 10.09 -4.29 -3.45
CA GLY A 216 10.02 -3.78 -4.80
C GLY A 216 8.95 -2.71 -5.00
N GLY A 217 9.00 -2.06 -6.13
CA GLY A 217 8.02 -1.08 -6.56
C GLY A 217 8.02 -0.87 -8.07
N MET A 218 7.11 -0.03 -8.53
CA MET A 218 7.00 0.39 -9.93
C MET A 218 6.65 1.87 -9.98
N VAL A 219 7.16 2.57 -10.97
CA VAL A 219 6.76 3.94 -11.26
C VAL A 219 6.32 4.04 -12.71
N ILE A 220 5.26 4.81 -12.93
CA ILE A 220 4.74 5.18 -14.25
C ILE A 220 4.86 6.68 -14.40
N PHE A 221 5.26 7.16 -15.58
CA PHE A 221 5.17 8.57 -15.95
C PHE A 221 4.27 8.72 -17.17
N LYS A 222 3.39 9.71 -17.12
CA LYS A 222 2.52 10.06 -18.25
C LYS A 222 3.33 10.56 -19.47
N SER A 223 4.38 11.31 -19.22
CA SER A 223 5.27 11.88 -20.25
C SER A 223 6.46 10.94 -20.54
N LYS A 224 6.72 10.67 -21.84
CA LYS A 224 7.92 9.93 -22.28
C LYS A 224 9.22 10.63 -21.84
N LYS A 225 9.25 11.98 -21.87
CA LYS A 225 10.39 12.79 -21.40
C LYS A 225 10.68 12.49 -19.92
N ASN A 226 9.65 12.48 -19.08
CA ASN A 226 9.81 12.17 -17.64
C ASN A 226 10.19 10.71 -17.42
N SER A 227 9.67 9.77 -18.21
CA SER A 227 10.09 8.37 -18.14
C SER A 227 11.59 8.22 -18.43
N LEU A 228 12.12 8.87 -19.47
CA LEU A 228 13.55 8.84 -19.79
C LEU A 228 14.40 9.49 -18.69
N LYS A 229 13.97 10.65 -18.15
CA LYS A 229 14.65 11.31 -17.04
C LYS A 229 14.66 10.46 -15.78
N GLY A 230 13.54 9.84 -15.42
CA GLY A 230 13.41 8.97 -14.28
C GLY A 230 14.33 7.74 -14.38
N ASP A 231 14.46 7.16 -15.58
CA ASP A 231 15.35 6.03 -15.80
C ASP A 231 16.83 6.36 -15.60
N ILE A 232 17.24 7.58 -15.94
CA ILE A 232 18.59 8.10 -15.65
C ILE A 232 18.76 8.28 -14.14
N ILE A 233 17.80 8.95 -13.46
CA ILE A 233 17.86 9.21 -12.00
C ILE A 233 17.93 7.92 -11.21
N LYS A 234 17.09 6.91 -11.52
CA LYS A 234 17.09 5.62 -10.78
C LYS A 234 18.38 4.83 -10.93
N ASN A 235 19.22 5.18 -11.92
CA ASN A 235 20.49 4.54 -12.25
C ASN A 235 21.68 5.48 -12.02
N HIS A 236 21.76 6.08 -10.84
CA HIS A 236 22.86 6.99 -10.45
C HIS A 236 23.04 8.25 -11.30
N GLY A 237 22.04 8.65 -12.12
CA GLY A 237 22.22 9.75 -13.07
C GLY A 237 23.14 9.41 -14.25
N MET A 238 23.42 8.13 -14.48
CA MET A 238 24.39 7.65 -15.47
C MET A 238 23.83 7.80 -16.89
N SER A 239 24.68 8.32 -17.79
CA SER A 239 24.40 8.43 -19.21
C SER A 239 24.13 7.05 -19.84
N LYS A 240 23.17 6.99 -20.75
CA LYS A 240 22.93 5.80 -21.58
C LYS A 240 23.94 5.64 -22.73
N LYS A 241 24.65 6.74 -23.06
CA LYS A 241 25.57 6.78 -24.21
C LYS A 241 27.02 6.58 -23.80
N ILE A 242 27.42 7.14 -22.65
CA ILE A 242 28.81 7.14 -22.20
C ILE A 242 28.88 6.40 -20.85
N PRO A 243 29.52 5.21 -20.79
CA PRO A 243 29.67 4.47 -19.55
C PRO A 243 30.42 5.30 -18.49
N TYR A 244 29.96 5.19 -17.23
CA TYR A 244 30.50 5.90 -16.05
C TYR A 244 30.45 7.42 -16.12
N TRP A 245 29.81 8.00 -17.14
CA TRP A 245 29.52 9.43 -17.20
C TRP A 245 28.16 9.73 -16.55
N HIS A 246 28.12 10.66 -15.61
CA HIS A 246 26.93 11.04 -14.87
C HIS A 246 26.41 12.39 -15.35
N GLU A 247 25.21 12.42 -15.92
CA GLU A 247 24.57 13.63 -16.48
C GLU A 247 23.90 14.48 -15.40
N GLN A 248 23.52 13.85 -14.27
CA GLN A 248 22.85 14.50 -13.15
C GLN A 248 23.00 13.66 -11.87
N PHE A 249 22.60 14.20 -10.73
CA PHE A 249 22.49 13.43 -9.50
C PHE A 249 21.44 12.33 -9.67
N GLY A 250 21.72 11.17 -9.13
CA GLY A 250 20.81 10.03 -9.17
C GLY A 250 21.08 9.06 -8.02
N LEU A 251 20.26 8.03 -7.92
CA LEU A 251 20.24 7.08 -6.82
C LEU A 251 20.22 5.65 -7.36
N ASN A 252 20.58 4.69 -6.52
CA ASN A 252 20.37 3.29 -6.84
C ASN A 252 18.97 2.85 -6.42
N PHE A 253 18.00 3.04 -7.31
CA PHE A 253 16.61 2.60 -7.09
C PHE A 253 16.22 1.42 -7.98
N ARG A 254 17.18 0.66 -8.46
CA ARG A 254 16.95 -0.46 -9.38
C ARG A 254 16.41 -1.68 -8.64
N MET A 255 15.44 -2.35 -9.23
CA MET A 255 14.99 -3.68 -8.83
C MET A 255 15.96 -4.74 -9.35
N THR A 256 16.17 -5.82 -8.62
CA THR A 256 16.97 -6.96 -9.05
C THR A 256 16.18 -7.88 -9.99
N ASN A 257 16.89 -8.63 -10.83
CA ASN A 257 16.28 -9.64 -11.70
C ASN A 257 15.63 -10.78 -10.90
N LEU A 258 16.15 -11.09 -9.70
CA LEU A 258 15.53 -12.04 -8.78
C LEU A 258 14.16 -11.55 -8.29
N GLN A 259 14.04 -10.31 -7.85
CA GLN A 259 12.76 -9.72 -7.46
C GLN A 259 11.79 -9.65 -8.64
N ALA A 260 12.27 -9.24 -9.80
CA ALA A 260 11.45 -9.14 -11.01
C ALA A 260 10.96 -10.53 -11.51
N SER A 261 11.73 -11.60 -11.29
CA SER A 261 11.31 -12.97 -11.63
C SER A 261 10.11 -13.42 -10.80
N ILE A 262 10.09 -13.08 -9.50
CA ILE A 262 8.92 -13.29 -8.64
C ILE A 262 7.76 -12.43 -9.14
N GLY A 263 8.01 -11.14 -9.44
CA GLY A 263 7.00 -10.20 -9.93
C GLY A 263 6.30 -10.67 -11.20
N LEU A 264 7.03 -11.22 -12.15
CA LEU A 264 6.47 -11.80 -13.37
C LEU A 264 5.51 -12.95 -13.04
N ALA A 265 5.94 -13.91 -12.21
CA ALA A 265 5.10 -15.04 -11.80
C ALA A 265 3.85 -14.61 -11.03
N GLN A 266 3.95 -13.55 -10.22
CA GLN A 266 2.81 -12.97 -9.52
C GLN A 266 1.81 -12.31 -10.49
N MET A 267 2.29 -11.58 -11.50
CA MET A 267 1.43 -10.95 -12.51
C MET A 267 0.68 -11.97 -13.38
N GLU A 268 1.26 -13.12 -13.67
CA GLU A 268 0.58 -14.21 -14.37
C GLU A 268 -0.71 -14.67 -13.64
N LYS A 269 -0.76 -14.51 -12.32
CA LYS A 269 -1.90 -14.90 -11.47
C LYS A 269 -2.75 -13.71 -11.01
N PHE A 270 -2.41 -12.51 -11.44
CA PHE A 270 -2.98 -11.27 -10.92
C PHE A 270 -4.52 -11.24 -10.94
N GLN A 271 -5.14 -11.61 -12.07
CA GLN A 271 -6.59 -11.66 -12.18
C GLN A 271 -7.23 -12.68 -11.22
N LYS A 272 -6.58 -13.84 -11.03
CA LYS A 272 -7.04 -14.85 -10.07
C LYS A 272 -6.96 -14.33 -8.63
N ILE A 273 -5.90 -13.58 -8.28
CA ILE A 273 -5.73 -12.94 -6.98
C ILE A 273 -6.86 -11.93 -6.75
N LEU A 274 -7.11 -11.02 -7.70
CA LEU A 274 -8.17 -10.02 -7.59
C LEU A 274 -9.56 -10.65 -7.44
N LYS A 275 -9.87 -11.70 -8.23
CA LYS A 275 -11.14 -12.43 -8.12
C LYS A 275 -11.34 -13.02 -6.73
N LYS A 276 -10.30 -13.62 -6.14
CA LYS A 276 -10.36 -14.18 -4.78
C LYS A 276 -10.55 -13.09 -3.73
N LYS A 277 -9.81 -11.97 -3.82
CA LYS A 277 -9.97 -10.83 -2.90
C LYS A 277 -11.37 -10.24 -2.96
N LYS A 278 -11.93 -10.11 -4.16
CA LYS A 278 -13.31 -9.65 -4.34
C LYS A 278 -14.32 -10.59 -3.66
N MET A 279 -14.18 -11.91 -3.84
CA MET A 279 -15.07 -12.89 -3.19
C MET A 279 -15.03 -12.79 -1.66
N ILE A 280 -13.83 -12.61 -1.08
CA ILE A 280 -13.65 -12.42 0.36
C ILE A 280 -14.34 -11.13 0.83
N SER A 281 -14.11 -10.03 0.11
CA SER A 281 -14.72 -8.73 0.43
C SER A 281 -16.24 -8.74 0.31
N ASP A 282 -16.79 -9.37 -0.75
CA ASP A 282 -18.23 -9.50 -0.93
C ASP A 282 -18.86 -10.29 0.23
N TYR A 283 -18.18 -11.35 0.71
CA TYR A 283 -18.63 -12.11 1.86
C TYR A 283 -18.63 -11.28 3.15
N TYR A 284 -17.55 -10.55 3.40
CA TYR A 284 -17.48 -9.62 4.53
C TYR A 284 -18.57 -8.54 4.44
N ASN A 285 -18.75 -7.90 3.30
CA ASN A 285 -19.76 -6.88 3.10
C ASN A 285 -21.17 -7.42 3.41
N LYS A 286 -21.51 -8.63 2.90
CA LYS A 286 -22.80 -9.28 3.13
C LYS A 286 -23.08 -9.52 4.61
N GLU A 287 -22.10 -10.00 5.35
CA GLU A 287 -22.29 -10.40 6.75
C GLU A 287 -22.10 -9.25 7.75
N LEU A 288 -21.10 -8.39 7.51
CA LEU A 288 -20.76 -7.32 8.42
C LEU A 288 -21.69 -6.10 8.30
N SER A 289 -22.35 -5.89 7.15
CA SER A 289 -23.38 -4.85 7.00
C SER A 289 -24.58 -5.03 7.95
N LYS A 290 -24.79 -6.25 8.47
CA LYS A 290 -25.83 -6.57 9.44
C LYS A 290 -25.48 -6.17 10.88
N ILE A 291 -24.23 -5.77 11.13
CA ILE A 291 -23.72 -5.42 12.46
C ILE A 291 -23.74 -3.90 12.62
N THR A 292 -24.60 -3.38 13.47
CA THR A 292 -24.82 -1.93 13.61
C THR A 292 -23.75 -1.19 14.42
N SER A 293 -22.87 -1.93 15.10
CA SER A 293 -21.76 -1.41 15.92
C SER A 293 -20.48 -1.10 15.14
N ILE A 294 -20.48 -1.38 13.82
CA ILE A 294 -19.34 -1.11 12.94
C ILE A 294 -19.78 -0.34 11.69
N ASP A 295 -18.86 0.43 11.14
CA ASP A 295 -18.98 1.09 9.84
C ASP A 295 -18.02 0.41 8.85
N LEU A 296 -18.44 0.31 7.58
CA LEU A 296 -17.65 -0.26 6.49
C LEU A 296 -17.14 0.84 5.58
N VAL A 297 -15.93 0.65 5.05
CA VAL A 297 -15.34 1.54 4.04
C VAL A 297 -16.14 1.44 2.74
N LYS A 298 -16.46 2.59 2.14
CA LYS A 298 -17.25 2.69 0.91
C LYS A 298 -16.41 3.31 -0.19
N SER A 299 -16.22 2.61 -1.29
CA SER A 299 -15.59 3.18 -2.48
C SER A 299 -16.47 4.26 -3.12
N PRO A 300 -15.89 5.24 -3.81
CA PRO A 300 -16.64 6.17 -4.66
C PRO A 300 -17.47 5.43 -5.69
N LYS A 301 -18.54 6.07 -6.21
CA LYS A 301 -19.31 5.52 -7.33
C LYS A 301 -18.39 5.18 -8.51
N GLU A 302 -18.76 4.17 -9.29
CA GLU A 302 -18.01 3.73 -10.48
C GLU A 302 -16.56 3.27 -10.17
N THR A 303 -16.29 2.83 -8.93
CA THR A 303 -15.00 2.27 -8.53
C THR A 303 -15.09 0.74 -8.41
N ILE A 304 -14.10 0.04 -8.97
CA ILE A 304 -13.81 -1.36 -8.68
C ILE A 304 -12.63 -1.35 -7.70
N ASN A 305 -12.85 -1.80 -6.47
CA ASN A 305 -11.83 -1.85 -5.42
C ASN A 305 -10.98 -3.13 -5.55
N SER A 306 -9.67 -3.03 -5.40
CA SER A 306 -8.76 -4.19 -5.39
C SER A 306 -8.76 -4.96 -4.06
N HIS A 307 -9.36 -4.38 -3.01
CA HIS A 307 -9.50 -5.00 -1.69
C HIS A 307 -8.15 -5.47 -1.09
N TRP A 308 -7.13 -4.60 -1.10
CA TRP A 308 -5.82 -4.95 -0.54
C TRP A 308 -5.93 -5.46 0.90
N LEU A 309 -6.55 -4.68 1.80
CA LEU A 309 -6.97 -5.13 3.13
C LEU A 309 -8.44 -4.76 3.36
N TYR A 310 -9.14 -5.57 4.15
CA TYR A 310 -10.51 -5.27 4.53
C TYR A 310 -10.54 -4.52 5.86
N ILE A 311 -11.23 -3.39 5.89
CA ILE A 311 -11.24 -2.49 7.04
C ILE A 311 -12.64 -2.42 7.63
N ILE A 312 -12.73 -2.55 8.96
CA ILE A 312 -13.90 -2.19 9.76
C ILE A 312 -13.57 -1.02 10.69
N ILE A 313 -14.56 -0.21 11.01
CA ILE A 313 -14.43 0.93 11.92
C ILE A 313 -15.47 0.75 13.02
N LEU A 314 -15.03 0.64 14.27
CA LEU A 314 -15.94 0.61 15.41
C LEU A 314 -16.64 1.97 15.54
N ASN A 315 -17.95 1.98 15.68
CA ASN A 315 -18.70 3.21 15.88
C ASN A 315 -19.19 3.34 17.35
N LYS A 316 -19.96 4.38 17.65
CA LYS A 316 -20.41 4.68 19.00
C LYS A 316 -21.29 3.60 19.65
N LYS A 317 -21.86 2.67 18.86
CA LYS A 317 -22.68 1.56 19.34
C LYS A 317 -21.85 0.35 19.78
N SER A 318 -20.55 0.34 19.49
CA SER A 318 -19.70 -0.77 19.89
C SER A 318 -19.47 -0.78 21.39
N LYS A 319 -19.73 -1.91 22.02
CA LYS A 319 -19.52 -2.14 23.46
C LYS A 319 -18.05 -2.35 23.84
N ILE A 320 -17.17 -2.48 22.86
CA ILE A 320 -15.75 -2.77 23.04
C ILE A 320 -14.88 -1.74 22.32
N SER A 321 -13.74 -1.37 22.90
CA SER A 321 -12.75 -0.56 22.20
C SER A 321 -11.94 -1.39 21.19
N ARG A 322 -11.38 -0.71 20.18
CA ARG A 322 -10.52 -1.34 19.17
C ARG A 322 -9.42 -2.23 19.78
N ASP A 323 -8.69 -1.71 20.75
CA ASP A 323 -7.52 -2.43 21.31
C ASP A 323 -7.94 -3.66 22.11
N LYS A 324 -9.10 -3.61 22.79
CA LYS A 324 -9.69 -4.79 23.42
C LYS A 324 -10.14 -5.81 22.37
N LEU A 325 -10.77 -5.38 21.28
CA LEU A 325 -11.21 -6.28 20.22
C LEU A 325 -10.00 -6.95 19.52
N ILE A 326 -8.91 -6.22 19.29
CA ILE A 326 -7.66 -6.80 18.76
C ILE A 326 -7.14 -7.91 19.69
N LYS A 327 -7.14 -7.70 21.02
CA LYS A 327 -6.75 -8.73 22.00
C LYS A 327 -7.65 -9.96 21.94
N LYS A 328 -8.97 -9.78 21.74
CA LYS A 328 -9.91 -10.90 21.57
C LYS A 328 -9.62 -11.70 20.30
N PHE A 329 -9.35 -11.05 19.19
CA PHE A 329 -8.92 -11.72 17.97
C PHE A 329 -7.63 -12.54 18.17
N MET A 330 -6.64 -11.96 18.84
CA MET A 330 -5.40 -12.68 19.16
C MET A 330 -5.63 -13.89 20.03
N TYR A 331 -6.52 -13.79 21.01
CA TYR A 331 -6.92 -14.93 21.87
C TYR A 331 -7.55 -16.06 21.05
N GLU A 332 -8.36 -15.72 20.05
CA GLU A 332 -8.99 -16.67 19.12
C GLU A 332 -8.03 -17.18 18.01
N GLY A 333 -6.74 -16.82 18.08
CA GLY A 333 -5.75 -17.23 17.10
C GLY A 333 -5.93 -16.54 15.73
N ILE A 334 -6.41 -15.30 15.69
CA ILE A 334 -6.62 -14.50 14.47
C ILE A 334 -5.74 -13.26 14.55
N GLU A 335 -4.85 -13.09 13.56
CA GLU A 335 -4.05 -11.87 13.45
C GLU A 335 -4.89 -10.77 12.80
N VAL A 336 -5.05 -9.66 13.51
CA VAL A 336 -5.59 -8.41 12.99
C VAL A 336 -4.66 -7.27 13.38
N LYS A 337 -4.72 -6.14 12.66
CA LYS A 337 -3.91 -4.97 12.98
C LYS A 337 -4.78 -3.73 13.06
N ARG A 338 -4.33 -2.76 13.84
CA ARG A 338 -4.87 -1.41 13.75
C ARG A 338 -4.59 -0.84 12.35
N VAL A 339 -5.41 0.09 11.92
CA VAL A 339 -5.11 0.95 10.76
C VAL A 339 -3.95 1.92 11.07
N PHE A 340 -3.50 2.71 10.11
CA PHE A 340 -2.43 3.67 10.30
C PHE A 340 -2.75 4.71 11.38
N PHE A 341 -1.71 5.39 11.85
CA PHE A 341 -1.83 6.62 12.62
C PHE A 341 -1.97 7.81 11.66
N GLY A 342 -2.62 8.88 12.10
CA GLY A 342 -2.51 10.17 11.46
C GLY A 342 -1.09 10.75 11.60
N ALA A 343 -0.63 11.48 10.61
CA ALA A 343 0.67 12.17 10.71
C ALA A 343 0.70 13.14 11.92
N ASP A 344 -0.44 13.74 12.28
CA ASP A 344 -0.58 14.61 13.44
C ASP A 344 -0.41 13.90 14.80
N GLU A 345 -0.53 12.58 14.83
CA GLU A 345 -0.30 11.76 16.02
C GLU A 345 1.18 11.35 16.16
N ILE A 346 1.97 11.40 15.08
CA ILE A 346 3.36 10.92 15.03
C ILE A 346 4.31 12.09 15.30
N LYS A 347 5.12 11.99 16.37
CA LYS A 347 5.96 13.07 16.89
C LYS A 347 6.84 13.75 15.81
N ILE A 348 7.50 12.96 14.95
CA ILE A 348 8.44 13.47 13.94
C ILE A 348 7.78 14.32 12.85
N TYR A 349 6.46 14.15 12.60
CA TYR A 349 5.75 14.91 11.58
C TYR A 349 5.07 16.18 12.13
N LYS A 350 4.99 16.35 13.47
CA LYS A 350 4.34 17.52 14.07
C LYS A 350 4.98 18.87 13.67
N GLN A 351 6.26 18.89 13.37
CA GLN A 351 6.97 20.07 12.88
C GLN A 351 6.46 20.61 11.53
N TYR A 352 5.76 19.78 10.75
CA TYR A 352 5.18 20.16 9.46
C TYR A 352 3.74 20.66 9.57
N LEU A 353 3.13 20.55 10.76
CA LEU A 353 1.76 21.00 11.01
C LEU A 353 1.72 22.49 11.35
N LYS A 354 0.61 23.14 10.96
CA LYS A 354 0.28 24.50 11.40
C LYS A 354 -0.54 24.44 12.71
N LYS A 355 -0.49 25.51 13.51
CA LYS A 355 -1.19 25.61 14.80
C LYS A 355 -2.69 25.27 14.71
N ASN A 356 -3.33 25.62 13.60
CA ASN A 356 -4.78 25.44 13.39
C ASN A 356 -5.12 24.21 12.54
N ASP A 357 -4.16 23.30 12.30
CA ASP A 357 -4.45 22.07 11.59
C ASP A 357 -5.29 21.13 12.45
N TYR A 358 -6.40 20.66 11.89
CA TYR A 358 -7.34 19.78 12.56
C TYR A 358 -7.82 18.68 11.64
N PHE A 359 -7.72 17.41 12.08
CA PHE A 359 -7.96 16.20 11.30
C PHE A 359 -8.96 15.25 11.98
N PRO A 360 -10.24 15.64 12.13
CA PRO A 360 -11.22 14.88 12.90
C PRO A 360 -11.52 13.50 12.31
N ASN A 361 -11.58 13.39 10.97
CA ASN A 361 -11.83 12.11 10.32
C ASN A 361 -10.63 11.17 10.48
N THR A 362 -9.42 11.66 10.27
CA THR A 362 -8.19 10.89 10.51
C THR A 362 -8.17 10.33 11.94
N ARG A 363 -8.41 11.16 12.94
CA ARG A 363 -8.40 10.75 14.37
C ARG A 363 -9.49 9.72 14.67
N LEU A 364 -10.69 9.89 14.10
CA LEU A 364 -11.78 8.92 14.26
C LEU A 364 -11.36 7.55 13.72
N ILE A 365 -10.83 7.53 12.51
CA ILE A 365 -10.43 6.28 11.83
C ILE A 365 -9.21 5.65 12.53
N SER A 366 -8.18 6.41 12.82
CA SER A 366 -6.96 5.97 13.52
C SER A 366 -7.27 5.29 14.86
N ARG A 367 -8.26 5.80 15.62
CA ARG A 367 -8.64 5.25 16.92
C ARG A 367 -9.49 3.99 16.85
N ASN A 368 -10.34 3.86 15.81
CA ASN A 368 -11.39 2.86 15.76
C ASN A 368 -11.24 1.83 14.64
N GLY A 369 -10.31 2.03 13.71
CA GLY A 369 -10.14 1.17 12.54
C GLY A 369 -9.34 -0.09 12.82
N ILE A 370 -9.75 -1.22 12.21
CA ILE A 370 -9.11 -2.53 12.29
C ILE A 370 -9.00 -3.11 10.89
N CYS A 371 -7.81 -3.64 10.55
CA CYS A 371 -7.57 -4.43 9.36
C CYS A 371 -7.87 -5.90 9.66
N LEU A 372 -8.75 -6.50 8.87
CA LEU A 372 -9.11 -7.92 8.95
C LEU A 372 -8.33 -8.77 7.94
N PRO A 373 -8.12 -10.07 8.22
CA PRO A 373 -7.54 -11.00 7.26
C PRO A 373 -8.23 -10.95 5.89
N SER A 374 -7.45 -10.82 4.82
CA SER A 374 -8.00 -10.74 3.45
C SER A 374 -7.03 -11.28 2.39
N PHE A 375 -6.34 -12.39 2.66
CA PHE A 375 -5.44 -13.06 1.73
C PHE A 375 -6.16 -14.15 0.91
N THR A 376 -5.58 -14.55 -0.21
CA THR A 376 -6.22 -15.45 -1.19
C THR A 376 -6.49 -16.86 -0.70
N GLY A 377 -5.77 -17.32 0.33
CA GLY A 377 -5.93 -18.62 0.97
C GLY A 377 -7.08 -18.70 1.99
N LEU A 378 -7.71 -17.56 2.30
CA LEU A 378 -8.77 -17.49 3.31
C LEU A 378 -10.00 -18.30 2.86
N ASN A 379 -10.39 -19.29 3.65
CA ASN A 379 -11.55 -20.14 3.37
C ASN A 379 -12.82 -19.64 4.08
N LYS A 380 -13.96 -20.26 3.78
CA LYS A 380 -15.26 -19.84 4.32
C LYS A 380 -15.39 -20.05 5.83
N GLU A 381 -14.75 -21.05 6.38
CA GLU A 381 -14.76 -21.34 7.83
C GLU A 381 -14.01 -20.26 8.59
N SER A 382 -12.81 -19.90 8.11
CA SER A 382 -12.03 -18.79 8.66
C SER A 382 -12.80 -17.47 8.61
N LEU A 383 -13.48 -17.18 7.50
CA LEU A 383 -14.34 -16.00 7.39
C LEU A 383 -15.49 -16.00 8.40
N LYS A 384 -16.17 -17.15 8.58
CA LYS A 384 -17.21 -17.30 9.60
C LYS A 384 -16.67 -17.08 11.01
N LYS A 385 -15.49 -17.64 11.33
CA LYS A 385 -14.81 -17.46 12.62
C LYS A 385 -14.52 -15.98 12.89
N ILE A 386 -13.93 -15.26 11.94
CA ILE A 386 -13.65 -13.82 12.06
C ILE A 386 -14.93 -13.03 12.35
N ILE A 387 -16.00 -13.30 11.59
CA ILE A 387 -17.28 -12.59 11.72
C ILE A 387 -17.95 -12.90 13.06
N SER A 388 -17.86 -14.14 13.54
CA SER A 388 -18.44 -14.54 14.84
C SER A 388 -17.80 -13.78 16.00
N VAL A 389 -16.47 -13.58 15.96
CA VAL A 389 -15.75 -12.76 16.97
C VAL A 389 -16.26 -11.32 16.96
N ILE A 390 -16.39 -10.70 15.76
CA ILE A 390 -16.89 -9.33 15.66
C ILE A 390 -18.31 -9.25 16.24
N ARG A 391 -19.21 -10.13 15.81
CA ARG A 391 -20.60 -10.13 16.26
C ARG A 391 -20.73 -10.32 17.78
N LYS A 392 -19.97 -11.27 18.34
CA LYS A 392 -19.99 -11.58 19.79
C LYS A 392 -19.47 -10.41 20.63
N GLU A 393 -18.41 -9.75 20.20
CA GLU A 393 -17.67 -8.81 21.03
C GLU A 393 -18.13 -7.34 20.83
N THR A 394 -18.78 -7.00 19.73
CA THR A 394 -19.13 -5.61 19.42
C THR A 394 -20.61 -5.24 19.64
N VAL A 395 -21.49 -6.23 19.69
CA VAL A 395 -22.96 -6.08 19.90
C VAL A 395 -23.36 -6.23 21.40
#